data_c4df3bf46169e933fea004134b78de18
#
_entry.id   c4df3bf46169e933fea004134b78de18
#
_cell.length_a   1.000
_cell.length_b   1.000
_cell.length_c   1.000
_cell.angle_alpha   90.00
_cell.angle_beta   90.00
_cell.angle_gamma   90.00
#
_symmetry.space_group_name_H-M   'P 1'
#
loop_
_entity.id
_entity.type
_entity.pdbx_description
1 polymer ?
#
loop_
_entity_poly.entity_id
_entity_poly.type
_entity_poly.pdbx_seq_one_letter_code
_entity_poly.pdbx_strand_id
1 'polypeptide(L)'
;MQAKKVTNAFATGRKPVFKLTTNLGQSIRATANHKFLTMEGWRRLDELTLGDRIALPRFLEGPETDSMSHEELGLLGHLIGDGCTIPTHAIQYTTKDPTLAEEVVRLAASVFGGAVRPRINPERNWIQVYLPPTRHLTHGVRNPVRVWLEELGAFGLRSYEKRVPSKVFNQSLAGVAVFLRHLWATDGCVHMSSGLSHYATVYYASSSEGLAQDVQSLLLRLGITARLARHAQVGKGRDQFHVGISGREDIIRFLALVGVLGVNKIAHKRAILEYFSTRSANTNRDVIPAEAWRLHVIPAMSAAGITTRDMHAGIGSAYSGTGIYKQNLGRERARRLSEVVHSGELELLSISDVYWDEIFAISPAGEEEVYDLTVEDLHNFVAGNVIAHNSIEQDSDVVMFLFRPEYYKSDERPGIAELIVAKHRNGPTGMIELKFRRDHTRFYNLETRRPEPGTE
;
A
#
# COMPACT_ATOMS: atom_id res chain seq x y z
N MET A 1 7.91 7.10 -5.68
CA MET A 1 7.92 6.94 -4.20
C MET A 1 9.36 6.88 -3.74
N GLN A 2 9.71 7.50 -2.61
CA GLN A 2 11.09 7.53 -2.10
C GLN A 2 11.08 7.08 -0.64
N ALA A 3 12.01 6.19 -0.27
CA ALA A 3 12.20 5.79 1.11
C ALA A 3 12.80 6.96 1.91
N LYS A 4 12.19 7.33 3.03
CA LYS A 4 12.65 8.39 3.94
C LYS A 4 12.57 7.91 5.38
N LYS A 5 13.41 8.51 6.22
CA LYS A 5 13.44 8.20 7.65
C LYS A 5 12.21 8.78 8.35
N VAL A 6 11.52 7.95 9.11
CA VAL A 6 10.55 8.42 10.11
C VAL A 6 11.35 8.90 11.32
N THR A 7 11.33 10.21 11.57
CA THR A 7 12.09 10.83 12.65
C THR A 7 11.35 10.81 13.99
N ASN A 8 10.02 10.76 13.94
CA ASN A 8 9.18 10.66 15.12
C ASN A 8 7.88 9.91 14.83
N ALA A 9 7.38 9.15 15.80
CA ALA A 9 6.08 8.52 15.80
C ALA A 9 5.48 8.71 17.19
N PHE A 10 4.31 9.32 17.29
CA PHE A 10 3.71 9.64 18.57
C PHE A 10 2.19 9.47 18.57
N ALA A 11 1.66 9.06 19.72
CA ALA A 11 0.23 8.93 19.92
C ALA A 11 -0.42 10.32 20.05
N THR A 12 -1.54 10.53 19.33
CA THR A 12 -2.34 11.77 19.41
C THR A 12 -3.63 11.58 20.20
N GLY A 13 -3.76 10.45 20.91
CA GLY A 13 -4.87 10.06 21.75
C GLY A 13 -5.90 9.19 21.05
N ARG A 14 -6.92 8.76 21.81
CA ARG A 14 -8.05 7.98 21.30
C ARG A 14 -9.03 8.90 20.58
N LYS A 15 -9.35 8.55 19.34
CA LYS A 15 -10.24 9.34 18.48
C LYS A 15 -11.18 8.42 17.71
N PRO A 16 -12.37 8.92 17.32
CA PRO A 16 -13.21 8.22 16.36
C PRO A 16 -12.49 8.04 15.03
N VAL A 17 -12.46 6.81 14.52
CA VAL A 17 -11.84 6.48 13.25
C VAL A 17 -12.83 5.86 12.28
N PHE A 18 -12.54 6.02 11.00
CA PHE A 18 -13.29 5.45 9.89
C PHE A 18 -12.37 4.54 9.09
N LYS A 19 -12.89 3.41 8.64
CA LYS A 19 -12.22 2.53 7.69
C LYS A 19 -12.59 2.96 6.27
N LEU A 20 -11.63 3.49 5.54
CA LEU A 20 -11.71 3.71 4.09
C LEU A 20 -11.24 2.44 3.40
N THR A 21 -11.98 1.99 2.39
CA THR A 21 -11.61 0.83 1.54
C THR A 21 -11.77 1.21 0.08
N THR A 22 -10.78 0.88 -0.73
CA THR A 22 -10.77 1.14 -2.17
C THR A 22 -11.24 -0.06 -2.99
N ASN A 23 -11.46 0.10 -4.28
CA ASN A 23 -11.85 -0.99 -5.18
C ASN A 23 -10.79 -2.11 -5.28
N LEU A 24 -9.52 -1.79 -5.12
CA LEU A 24 -8.46 -2.81 -5.01
C LEU A 24 -8.48 -3.54 -3.66
N GLY A 25 -9.32 -3.12 -2.71
CA GLY A 25 -9.39 -3.70 -1.37
C GLY A 25 -8.30 -3.20 -0.42
N GLN A 26 -7.53 -2.17 -0.83
CA GLN A 26 -6.64 -1.46 0.10
C GLN A 26 -7.49 -0.76 1.15
N SER A 27 -7.07 -0.82 2.40
CA SER A 27 -7.82 -0.17 3.46
C SER A 27 -6.93 0.50 4.49
N ILE A 28 -7.40 1.65 4.97
CA ILE A 28 -6.75 2.42 6.03
C ILE A 28 -7.79 2.88 7.04
N ARG A 29 -7.41 2.93 8.32
CA ARG A 29 -8.21 3.56 9.38
C ARG A 29 -7.63 4.93 9.67
N ALA A 30 -8.48 5.93 9.62
CA ALA A 30 -8.08 7.32 9.80
C ALA A 30 -9.19 8.14 10.46
N THR A 31 -8.84 9.26 11.07
CA THR A 31 -9.79 10.26 11.59
C THR A 31 -10.48 11.00 10.46
N ALA A 32 -11.65 11.57 10.71
CA ALA A 32 -12.44 12.31 9.72
C ALA A 32 -11.67 13.45 9.02
N ASN A 33 -10.79 14.13 9.74
CA ASN A 33 -9.99 15.24 9.23
C ASN A 33 -8.68 14.82 8.53
N HIS A 34 -8.35 13.52 8.50
CA HIS A 34 -7.14 13.05 7.84
C HIS A 34 -7.23 13.24 6.33
N LYS A 35 -6.12 13.67 5.70
CA LYS A 35 -6.12 14.05 4.28
C LYS A 35 -5.56 12.95 3.38
N PHE A 36 -6.21 12.76 2.25
CA PHE A 36 -5.81 11.85 1.17
C PHE A 36 -5.60 12.63 -0.11
N LEU A 37 -4.64 12.20 -0.92
CA LEU A 37 -4.32 12.83 -2.19
C LEU A 37 -5.36 12.44 -3.25
N THR A 38 -6.01 13.45 -3.84
CA THR A 38 -6.90 13.33 -4.99
C THR A 38 -6.30 14.06 -6.20
N MET A 39 -6.94 13.96 -7.35
CA MET A 39 -6.50 14.70 -8.55
C MET A 39 -6.60 16.22 -8.36
N GLU A 40 -7.46 16.69 -7.44
CA GLU A 40 -7.66 18.10 -7.09
C GLU A 40 -6.80 18.56 -5.89
N GLY A 41 -5.88 17.70 -5.41
CA GLY A 41 -5.04 17.95 -4.25
C GLY A 41 -5.50 17.18 -3.01
N TRP A 42 -5.02 17.63 -1.84
CA TRP A 42 -5.28 16.98 -0.57
C TRP A 42 -6.68 17.28 -0.05
N ARG A 43 -7.52 16.26 0.11
CA ARG A 43 -8.89 16.37 0.66
C ARG A 43 -9.04 15.54 1.92
N ARG A 44 -9.81 16.04 2.87
CA ARG A 44 -10.11 15.38 4.15
C ARG A 44 -11.03 14.16 3.92
N LEU A 45 -10.93 13.17 4.80
CA LEU A 45 -11.77 11.96 4.71
C LEU A 45 -13.27 12.30 4.78
N ASP A 46 -13.68 13.27 5.60
CA ASP A 46 -15.07 13.71 5.74
C ASP A 46 -15.61 14.52 4.53
N GLU A 47 -14.74 14.93 3.61
CA GLU A 47 -15.07 15.58 2.34
C GLU A 47 -15.15 14.57 1.18
N LEU A 48 -14.69 13.34 1.39
CA LEU A 48 -14.65 12.29 0.37
C LEU A 48 -15.94 11.48 0.37
N THR A 49 -16.34 11.05 -0.82
CA THR A 49 -17.53 10.24 -1.06
C THR A 49 -17.20 8.94 -1.81
N LEU A 50 -18.16 8.01 -1.84
CA LEU A 50 -18.02 6.80 -2.64
C LEU A 50 -17.91 7.18 -4.13
N GLY A 51 -16.97 6.56 -4.82
CA GLY A 51 -16.67 6.86 -6.22
C GLY A 51 -15.54 7.90 -6.42
N ASP A 52 -15.21 8.73 -5.42
CA ASP A 52 -14.03 9.59 -5.49
C ASP A 52 -12.76 8.75 -5.62
N ARG A 53 -11.74 9.27 -6.31
CA ARG A 53 -10.48 8.58 -6.52
C ARG A 53 -9.37 9.17 -5.66
N ILE A 54 -8.65 8.29 -4.98
CA ILE A 54 -7.49 8.64 -4.16
C ILE A 54 -6.22 8.00 -4.72
N ALA A 55 -5.10 8.60 -4.37
CA ALA A 55 -3.78 8.16 -4.77
C ALA A 55 -3.31 6.95 -3.96
N LEU A 56 -2.90 5.90 -4.63
CA LEU A 56 -2.18 4.75 -4.10
C LEU A 56 -0.79 4.68 -4.74
N PRO A 57 0.20 4.06 -4.11
CA PRO A 57 1.47 3.78 -4.78
C PRO A 57 1.29 2.71 -5.86
N ARG A 58 1.99 2.85 -6.98
CA ARG A 58 2.13 1.80 -8.01
C ARG A 58 3.30 0.87 -7.73
N PHE A 59 4.23 1.35 -6.96
CA PHE A 59 5.46 0.68 -6.60
C PHE A 59 6.00 1.26 -5.28
N LEU A 60 6.62 0.43 -4.47
CA LEU A 60 7.32 0.84 -3.26
C LEU A 60 8.77 0.36 -3.31
N GLU A 61 9.70 1.26 -3.14
CA GLU A 61 11.11 0.92 -3.01
C GLU A 61 11.36 0.06 -1.77
N GLY A 62 12.43 -0.70 -1.80
CA GLY A 62 12.85 -1.53 -0.69
C GLY A 62 14.37 -1.63 -0.64
N PRO A 63 14.92 -2.36 0.35
CA PRO A 63 16.35 -2.60 0.44
C PRO A 63 16.91 -3.24 -0.82
N GLU A 64 18.18 -2.95 -1.12
CA GLU A 64 18.89 -3.55 -2.25
C GLU A 64 19.44 -4.94 -1.91
N THR A 65 19.63 -5.23 -0.61
CA THR A 65 20.25 -6.47 -0.12
C THR A 65 19.29 -7.26 0.75
N ASP A 66 19.48 -8.57 0.76
CA ASP A 66 18.74 -9.49 1.59
C ASP A 66 19.43 -9.70 2.94
N SER A 67 18.64 -9.78 4.01
CA SER A 67 19.08 -10.18 5.36
C SER A 67 18.74 -11.64 5.68
N MET A 68 18.02 -12.32 4.80
CA MET A 68 17.71 -13.74 4.82
C MET A 68 18.23 -14.38 3.54
N SER A 69 18.67 -15.64 3.60
CA SER A 69 19.02 -16.39 2.41
C SER A 69 17.77 -16.73 1.58
N HIS A 70 17.95 -16.98 0.30
CA HIS A 70 16.86 -17.39 -0.59
C HIS A 70 16.24 -18.73 -0.15
N GLU A 71 17.04 -19.61 0.46
CA GLU A 71 16.60 -20.87 1.02
C GLU A 71 15.71 -20.68 2.25
N GLU A 72 16.07 -19.76 3.16
CA GLU A 72 15.22 -19.39 4.29
C GLU A 72 13.88 -18.80 3.82
N LEU A 73 13.92 -17.87 2.85
CA LEU A 73 12.71 -17.25 2.27
C LEU A 73 11.83 -18.29 1.58
N GLY A 74 12.43 -19.22 0.85
CA GLY A 74 11.70 -20.31 0.18
C GLY A 74 11.04 -21.25 1.18
N LEU A 75 11.79 -21.72 2.18
CA LEU A 75 11.25 -22.60 3.24
C LEU A 75 10.14 -21.91 4.02
N LEU A 76 10.33 -20.64 4.37
CA LEU A 76 9.33 -19.84 5.07
C LEU A 76 8.04 -19.72 4.25
N GLY A 77 8.14 -19.46 2.94
CA GLY A 77 6.99 -19.39 2.04
C GLY A 77 6.15 -20.68 2.06
N HIS A 78 6.79 -21.84 2.00
CA HIS A 78 6.10 -23.13 2.12
C HIS A 78 5.45 -23.33 3.49
N LEU A 79 6.14 -22.99 4.59
CA LEU A 79 5.61 -23.20 5.95
C LEU A 79 4.50 -22.20 6.31
N ILE A 80 4.55 -20.98 5.81
CA ILE A 80 3.45 -20.01 5.95
C ILE A 80 2.21 -20.49 5.19
N GLY A 81 2.35 -21.01 3.98
CA GLY A 81 1.22 -21.58 3.23
C GLY A 81 0.70 -22.86 3.89
N ASP A 82 1.25 -23.99 3.49
CA ASP A 82 0.78 -25.34 3.84
C ASP A 82 1.53 -25.99 5.02
N GLY A 83 2.28 -25.21 5.82
CA GLY A 83 2.95 -25.73 7.01
C GLY A 83 2.02 -25.81 8.21
N CYS A 84 2.15 -26.91 8.99
CA CYS A 84 1.60 -27.04 10.34
C CYS A 84 2.70 -26.69 11.34
N THR A 85 2.54 -25.57 12.05
CA THR A 85 3.55 -25.02 12.99
C THR A 85 2.97 -24.82 14.39
N ILE A 86 1.84 -25.46 14.72
CA ILE A 86 1.21 -25.34 16.03
C ILE A 86 1.92 -26.22 17.08
N PRO A 87 1.97 -25.79 18.37
CA PRO A 87 2.79 -26.45 19.41
C PRO A 87 2.44 -27.92 19.68
N THR A 88 1.20 -28.31 19.43
CA THR A 88 0.68 -29.66 19.73
C THR A 88 0.98 -30.69 18.65
N HIS A 89 1.56 -30.28 17.53
CA HIS A 89 1.85 -31.13 16.38
C HIS A 89 3.33 -31.07 16.01
N ALA A 90 3.79 -32.12 15.33
CA ALA A 90 5.09 -32.07 14.68
C ALA A 90 5.09 -30.99 13.57
N ILE A 91 6.21 -30.27 13.43
CA ILE A 91 6.35 -29.33 12.33
C ILE A 91 6.40 -30.11 11.02
N GLN A 92 5.45 -29.85 10.14
CA GLN A 92 5.30 -30.55 8.87
C GLN A 92 4.76 -29.63 7.79
N TYR A 93 5.03 -30.02 6.55
CA TYR A 93 4.49 -29.41 5.33
C TYR A 93 3.66 -30.47 4.59
N THR A 94 2.55 -30.08 3.99
CA THR A 94 1.65 -31.00 3.27
C THR A 94 1.49 -30.54 1.82
N THR A 95 1.65 -31.48 0.87
CA THR A 95 1.48 -31.18 -0.56
C THR A 95 0.97 -32.41 -1.31
N LYS A 96 0.44 -32.20 -2.53
CA LYS A 96 0.14 -33.28 -3.50
C LYS A 96 1.22 -33.43 -4.55
N ASP A 97 2.13 -32.45 -4.68
CA ASP A 97 3.16 -32.43 -5.70
C ASP A 97 4.48 -32.96 -5.12
N PRO A 98 5.00 -34.10 -5.62
CA PRO A 98 6.26 -34.65 -5.15
C PRO A 98 7.44 -33.70 -5.31
N THR A 99 7.47 -32.88 -6.37
CA THR A 99 8.55 -31.94 -6.62
C THR A 99 8.60 -30.84 -5.55
N LEU A 100 7.46 -30.43 -5.01
CA LEU A 100 7.38 -29.47 -3.90
C LEU A 100 7.81 -30.12 -2.58
N ALA A 101 7.52 -31.43 -2.38
CA ALA A 101 8.00 -32.15 -1.20
C ALA A 101 9.53 -32.26 -1.19
N GLU A 102 10.14 -32.59 -2.32
CA GLU A 102 11.59 -32.65 -2.50
C GLU A 102 12.22 -31.27 -2.33
N GLU A 103 11.59 -30.22 -2.84
CA GLU A 103 12.07 -28.82 -2.67
C GLU A 103 12.10 -28.41 -1.20
N VAL A 104 11.05 -28.72 -0.41
CA VAL A 104 11.04 -28.42 1.03
C VAL A 104 12.14 -29.20 1.77
N VAL A 105 12.41 -30.46 1.40
CA VAL A 105 13.53 -31.23 1.94
C VAL A 105 14.87 -30.56 1.62
N ARG A 106 15.09 -30.15 0.38
CA ARG A 106 16.29 -29.45 -0.07
C ARG A 106 16.51 -28.15 0.70
N LEU A 107 15.46 -27.32 0.80
CA LEU A 107 15.49 -26.05 1.51
C LEU A 107 15.79 -26.23 2.99
N ALA A 108 15.10 -27.17 3.66
CA ALA A 108 15.32 -27.45 5.08
C ALA A 108 16.74 -27.99 5.35
N ALA A 109 17.29 -28.81 4.46
CA ALA A 109 18.66 -29.29 4.56
C ALA A 109 19.67 -28.15 4.39
N SER A 110 19.41 -27.20 3.48
CA SER A 110 20.26 -26.03 3.28
C SER A 110 20.24 -25.08 4.48
N VAL A 111 19.06 -24.80 5.03
CA VAL A 111 18.87 -23.83 6.14
C VAL A 111 19.43 -24.38 7.46
N PHE A 112 19.15 -25.66 7.79
CA PHE A 112 19.47 -26.23 9.08
C PHE A 112 20.65 -27.21 9.07
N GLY A 113 21.14 -27.56 7.90
CA GLY A 113 22.22 -28.55 7.77
C GLY A 113 21.88 -29.87 8.48
N GLY A 114 22.87 -30.43 9.19
CA GLY A 114 22.71 -31.65 9.97
C GLY A 114 21.83 -31.53 11.24
N ALA A 115 21.32 -30.36 11.59
CA ALA A 115 20.51 -30.17 12.80
C ALA A 115 19.05 -30.64 12.63
N VAL A 116 18.57 -30.73 11.38
CA VAL A 116 17.22 -31.24 11.02
C VAL A 116 17.38 -32.37 10.01
N ARG A 117 16.55 -33.39 10.16
CA ARG A 117 16.53 -34.55 9.24
C ARG A 117 15.15 -34.66 8.60
N PRO A 118 14.87 -33.96 7.49
CA PRO A 118 13.57 -34.02 6.82
C PRO A 118 13.18 -35.44 6.43
N ARG A 119 11.91 -35.77 6.57
CA ARG A 119 11.37 -37.08 6.18
C ARG A 119 10.12 -36.92 5.35
N ILE A 120 10.11 -37.52 4.16
CA ILE A 120 8.92 -37.61 3.30
C ILE A 120 8.10 -38.82 3.71
N ASN A 121 6.82 -38.62 3.98
CA ASN A 121 5.86 -39.66 4.30
C ASN A 121 4.69 -39.58 3.31
N PRO A 122 4.64 -40.49 2.33
CA PRO A 122 3.50 -40.58 1.41
C PRO A 122 2.25 -41.07 2.14
N GLU A 123 1.16 -40.32 1.99
CA GLU A 123 -0.18 -40.71 2.44
C GLU A 123 -1.05 -41.07 1.20
N ARG A 124 -2.32 -41.46 1.40
CA ARG A 124 -3.18 -41.94 0.29
C ARG A 124 -3.31 -40.88 -0.83
N ASN A 125 -3.52 -39.62 -0.48
CA ASN A 125 -3.84 -38.53 -1.43
C ASN A 125 -2.92 -37.31 -1.32
N TRP A 126 -1.94 -37.32 -0.42
CA TRP A 126 -1.01 -36.25 -0.17
C TRP A 126 0.33 -36.76 0.36
N ILE A 127 1.28 -35.89 0.42
CA ILE A 127 2.62 -36.14 0.94
C ILE A 127 2.84 -35.22 2.13
N GLN A 128 3.29 -35.77 3.25
CA GLN A 128 3.73 -35.00 4.41
C GLN A 128 5.26 -34.99 4.49
N VAL A 129 5.81 -33.80 4.68
CA VAL A 129 7.25 -33.61 4.92
C VAL A 129 7.42 -33.16 6.36
N TYR A 130 7.93 -34.05 7.21
CA TYR A 130 8.23 -33.77 8.60
C TYR A 130 9.62 -33.15 8.74
N LEU A 131 9.80 -32.21 9.68
CA LEU A 131 11.06 -31.52 9.95
C LEU A 131 11.53 -31.79 11.38
N PRO A 132 11.83 -33.05 11.74
CA PRO A 132 12.31 -33.40 13.07
C PRO A 132 13.78 -33.00 13.27
N PRO A 133 14.18 -32.64 14.51
CA PRO A 133 15.56 -32.44 14.84
C PRO A 133 16.34 -33.75 14.78
N THR A 134 17.63 -33.68 14.47
CA THR A 134 18.53 -34.85 14.49
C THR A 134 18.87 -35.27 15.92
N ARG A 135 18.98 -34.30 16.85
CA ARG A 135 19.23 -34.57 18.27
C ARG A 135 17.93 -34.92 18.99
N HIS A 136 17.99 -35.84 19.92
CA HIS A 136 16.85 -36.15 20.79
C HIS A 136 16.46 -34.89 21.60
N LEU A 137 15.17 -34.57 21.61
CA LEU A 137 14.64 -33.45 22.38
C LEU A 137 14.60 -33.86 23.88
N THR A 138 15.43 -33.22 24.67
CA THR A 138 15.43 -33.31 26.13
C THR A 138 14.95 -32.00 26.74
N HIS A 139 14.76 -31.95 28.06
CA HIS A 139 14.35 -30.74 28.74
C HIS A 139 15.33 -29.59 28.41
N GLY A 140 14.82 -28.51 27.83
CA GLY A 140 15.61 -27.33 27.40
C GLY A 140 16.16 -27.37 25.97
N VAL A 141 16.09 -28.49 25.25
CA VAL A 141 16.52 -28.60 23.84
C VAL A 141 15.29 -28.51 22.92
N ARG A 142 15.16 -27.42 22.17
CA ARG A 142 14.04 -27.21 21.27
C ARG A 142 14.42 -27.58 19.82
N ASN A 143 13.40 -27.90 19.01
CA ASN A 143 13.59 -28.12 17.57
C ASN A 143 14.13 -26.82 16.90
N PRO A 144 15.24 -26.87 16.14
CA PRO A 144 15.81 -25.69 15.47
C PRO A 144 14.82 -24.96 14.56
N VAL A 145 13.94 -25.69 13.87
CA VAL A 145 12.88 -25.09 13.03
C VAL A 145 11.89 -24.29 13.88
N ARG A 146 11.54 -24.83 15.06
CA ARG A 146 10.67 -24.12 16.00
C ARG A 146 11.31 -22.81 16.49
N VAL A 147 12.57 -22.86 16.90
CA VAL A 147 13.30 -21.67 17.37
C VAL A 147 13.33 -20.59 16.29
N TRP A 148 13.70 -20.97 15.07
CA TRP A 148 13.71 -20.08 13.92
C TRP A 148 12.34 -19.46 13.60
N LEU A 149 11.26 -20.26 13.66
CA LEU A 149 9.89 -19.74 13.45
C LEU A 149 9.41 -18.85 14.59
N GLU A 150 9.82 -19.12 15.86
CA GLU A 150 9.53 -18.26 17.01
C GLU A 150 10.22 -16.89 16.86
N GLU A 151 11.49 -16.86 16.44
CA GLU A 151 12.23 -15.63 16.17
C GLU A 151 11.60 -14.79 15.05
N LEU A 152 10.97 -15.44 14.07
CA LEU A 152 10.25 -14.79 13.00
C LEU A 152 8.81 -14.41 13.36
N GLY A 153 8.30 -14.82 14.54
CA GLY A 153 6.90 -14.62 14.93
C GLY A 153 5.91 -15.47 14.12
N ALA A 154 6.37 -16.58 13.52
CA ALA A 154 5.59 -17.45 12.64
C ALA A 154 5.22 -18.80 13.27
N PHE A 155 5.61 -19.09 14.52
CA PHE A 155 5.29 -20.32 15.22
C PHE A 155 4.00 -20.20 16.03
N GLY A 156 3.23 -21.29 16.10
CA GLY A 156 2.03 -21.38 16.92
C GLY A 156 0.76 -20.79 16.31
N LEU A 157 0.83 -20.25 15.09
CA LEU A 157 -0.27 -19.59 14.41
C LEU A 157 -1.16 -20.61 13.67
N ARG A 158 -2.47 -20.46 13.80
CA ARG A 158 -3.46 -21.16 13.00
C ARG A 158 -3.58 -20.54 11.61
N SER A 159 -4.16 -21.23 10.65
CA SER A 159 -4.27 -20.78 9.25
C SER A 159 -4.82 -19.35 9.11
N TYR A 160 -5.80 -18.97 9.92
CA TYR A 160 -6.45 -17.64 9.89
C TYR A 160 -5.71 -16.55 10.70
N GLU A 161 -4.66 -16.94 11.45
CA GLU A 161 -3.81 -16.04 12.23
C GLU A 161 -2.48 -15.75 11.54
N LYS A 162 -2.13 -16.56 10.53
CA LYS A 162 -0.86 -16.43 9.82
C LYS A 162 -0.70 -15.05 9.20
N ARG A 163 0.52 -14.54 9.25
CA ARG A 163 0.97 -13.29 8.66
C ARG A 163 2.32 -13.50 7.99
N VAL A 164 2.67 -12.62 7.08
CA VAL A 164 4.07 -12.55 6.61
C VAL A 164 4.92 -11.92 7.72
N PRO A 165 6.01 -12.58 8.16
CA PRO A 165 6.93 -11.99 9.12
C PRO A 165 7.50 -10.65 8.64
N SER A 166 7.63 -9.68 9.55
CA SER A 166 8.13 -8.33 9.23
C SER A 166 9.50 -8.34 8.54
N LYS A 167 10.34 -9.31 8.86
CA LYS A 167 11.66 -9.49 8.25
C LYS A 167 11.60 -9.70 6.74
N VAL A 168 10.52 -10.30 6.21
CA VAL A 168 10.31 -10.48 4.75
C VAL A 168 10.10 -9.15 4.04
N PHE A 169 9.46 -8.18 4.68
CA PHE A 169 9.28 -6.84 4.11
C PHE A 169 10.58 -6.06 4.00
N ASN A 170 11.62 -6.46 4.72
CA ASN A 170 12.95 -5.85 4.71
C ASN A 170 13.93 -6.62 3.80
N GLN A 171 13.44 -7.37 2.83
CA GLN A 171 14.27 -8.04 1.82
C GLN A 171 14.31 -7.25 0.51
N SER A 172 15.29 -7.54 -0.33
CA SER A 172 15.36 -7.03 -1.69
C SER A 172 14.15 -7.47 -2.53
N LEU A 173 13.96 -6.86 -3.69
CA LEU A 173 12.90 -7.29 -4.62
C LEU A 173 13.08 -8.76 -5.04
N ALA A 174 14.33 -9.22 -5.17
CA ALA A 174 14.64 -10.61 -5.49
C ALA A 174 14.25 -11.55 -4.35
N GLY A 175 14.58 -11.20 -3.10
CA GLY A 175 14.18 -11.96 -1.92
C GLY A 175 12.65 -12.03 -1.74
N VAL A 176 11.96 -10.90 -1.92
CA VAL A 176 10.48 -10.87 -1.90
C VAL A 176 9.90 -11.77 -3.00
N ALA A 177 10.47 -11.75 -4.20
CA ALA A 177 10.01 -12.60 -5.30
C ALA A 177 10.22 -14.10 -5.01
N VAL A 178 11.34 -14.46 -4.39
CA VAL A 178 11.60 -15.84 -3.93
C VAL A 178 10.56 -16.27 -2.90
N PHE A 179 10.33 -15.47 -1.85
CA PHE A 179 9.32 -15.77 -0.84
C PHE A 179 7.93 -15.98 -1.46
N LEU A 180 7.48 -15.04 -2.30
CA LEU A 180 6.18 -15.14 -2.98
C LEU A 180 6.08 -16.35 -3.91
N ARG A 181 7.15 -16.74 -4.60
CA ARG A 181 7.18 -17.93 -5.46
C ARG A 181 6.85 -19.19 -4.68
N HIS A 182 7.49 -19.38 -3.54
CA HIS A 182 7.30 -20.54 -2.67
C HIS A 182 5.96 -20.49 -1.94
N LEU A 183 5.52 -19.31 -1.50
CA LEU A 183 4.18 -19.13 -0.96
C LEU A 183 3.10 -19.44 -2.00
N TRP A 184 3.29 -19.00 -3.26
CA TRP A 184 2.34 -19.26 -4.35
C TRP A 184 2.30 -20.74 -4.77
N ALA A 185 3.35 -21.51 -4.46
CA ALA A 185 3.37 -22.95 -4.68
C ALA A 185 2.31 -23.68 -3.84
N THR A 186 1.92 -23.13 -2.69
CA THR A 186 0.88 -23.65 -1.79
C THR A 186 -0.52 -23.27 -2.28
N ASP A 187 -1.14 -22.26 -1.71
CA ASP A 187 -2.51 -21.80 -1.96
C ASP A 187 -2.66 -20.85 -3.17
N GLY A 188 -1.60 -20.65 -3.95
CA GLY A 188 -1.64 -19.84 -5.17
C GLY A 188 -2.24 -20.59 -6.36
N CYS A 189 -3.10 -19.94 -7.12
CA CYS A 189 -3.63 -20.42 -8.39
C CYS A 189 -2.91 -19.75 -9.56
N VAL A 190 -2.49 -20.53 -10.55
CA VAL A 190 -2.08 -20.07 -11.88
C VAL A 190 -2.70 -21.04 -12.87
N HIS A 191 -3.71 -20.58 -13.57
CA HIS A 191 -4.53 -21.44 -14.42
C HIS A 191 -4.89 -20.75 -15.74
N MET A 192 -4.79 -21.47 -16.84
CA MET A 192 -5.33 -21.08 -18.15
C MET A 192 -6.56 -21.92 -18.44
N SER A 193 -7.70 -21.27 -18.63
CA SER A 193 -8.94 -21.97 -18.94
C SER A 193 -8.88 -22.59 -20.35
N SER A 194 -9.44 -23.79 -20.51
CA SER A 194 -9.47 -24.55 -21.77
C SER A 194 -10.85 -24.56 -22.44
N GLY A 195 -11.83 -23.80 -21.93
CA GLY A 195 -13.20 -23.77 -22.46
C GLY A 195 -13.40 -22.76 -23.59
N LEU A 196 -14.67 -22.49 -23.93
CA LEU A 196 -15.08 -21.46 -24.93
C LEU A 196 -14.55 -20.06 -24.59
N SER A 197 -14.34 -19.77 -23.32
CA SER A 197 -13.73 -18.52 -22.83
C SER A 197 -12.29 -18.77 -22.38
N HIS A 198 -11.34 -18.40 -23.23
CA HIS A 198 -9.92 -18.43 -22.87
C HIS A 198 -9.56 -17.22 -22.00
N TYR A 199 -9.20 -17.46 -20.73
CA TYR A 199 -8.71 -16.42 -19.82
C TYR A 199 -7.71 -16.99 -18.81
N ALA A 200 -6.78 -16.16 -18.42
CA ALA A 200 -5.80 -16.46 -17.38
C ALA A 200 -6.37 -16.12 -16.00
N THR A 201 -6.19 -17.02 -15.05
CA THR A 201 -6.55 -16.82 -13.63
C THR A 201 -5.29 -16.92 -12.79
N VAL A 202 -4.97 -15.84 -12.07
CA VAL A 202 -3.83 -15.78 -11.16
C VAL A 202 -4.30 -15.15 -9.86
N TYR A 203 -4.27 -15.92 -8.77
CA TYR A 203 -4.60 -15.41 -7.43
C TYR A 203 -3.92 -16.23 -6.34
N TYR A 204 -3.79 -15.65 -5.16
CA TYR A 204 -3.46 -16.31 -3.91
C TYR A 204 -4.70 -16.31 -3.00
N ALA A 205 -5.01 -17.44 -2.37
CA ALA A 205 -6.15 -17.57 -1.46
C ALA A 205 -5.67 -17.82 -0.03
N SER A 206 -6.32 -17.20 0.96
CA SER A 206 -6.03 -17.46 2.37
C SER A 206 -7.29 -17.32 3.22
N SER A 207 -7.37 -18.08 4.32
CA SER A 207 -8.34 -17.83 5.40
C SER A 207 -7.91 -16.71 6.35
N SER A 208 -6.68 -16.20 6.22
CA SER A 208 -6.18 -15.04 6.96
C SER A 208 -6.31 -13.77 6.11
N GLU A 209 -7.14 -12.82 6.56
CA GLU A 209 -7.22 -11.49 5.95
C GLU A 209 -5.86 -10.79 6.01
N GLY A 210 -5.18 -10.89 7.17
CA GLY A 210 -3.88 -10.27 7.36
C GLY A 210 -2.81 -10.81 6.40
N LEU A 211 -2.73 -12.13 6.21
CA LEU A 211 -1.81 -12.73 5.25
C LEU A 211 -2.12 -12.28 3.81
N ALA A 212 -3.40 -12.18 3.46
CA ALA A 212 -3.79 -11.70 2.14
C ALA A 212 -3.41 -10.23 1.92
N GLN A 213 -3.58 -9.36 2.94
CA GLN A 213 -3.12 -7.97 2.91
C GLN A 213 -1.59 -7.88 2.77
N ASP A 214 -0.85 -8.71 3.51
CA ASP A 214 0.60 -8.78 3.44
C ASP A 214 1.07 -9.19 2.04
N VAL A 215 0.46 -10.22 1.44
CA VAL A 215 0.75 -10.66 0.07
C VAL A 215 0.46 -9.55 -0.95
N GLN A 216 -0.66 -8.82 -0.81
CA GLN A 216 -0.98 -7.68 -1.65
C GLN A 216 0.09 -6.59 -1.57
N SER A 217 0.59 -6.30 -0.36
CA SER A 217 1.66 -5.31 -0.14
C SER A 217 3.01 -5.76 -0.73
N LEU A 218 3.34 -7.05 -0.64
CA LEU A 218 4.56 -7.58 -1.27
C LEU A 218 4.49 -7.56 -2.79
N LEU A 219 3.32 -7.83 -3.39
CA LEU A 219 3.11 -7.70 -4.84
C LEU A 219 3.28 -6.24 -5.29
N LEU A 220 2.77 -5.29 -4.51
CA LEU A 220 2.94 -3.86 -4.79
C LEU A 220 4.41 -3.46 -4.82
N ARG A 221 5.27 -4.01 -3.95
CA ARG A 221 6.73 -3.79 -4.02
C ARG A 221 7.35 -4.26 -5.33
N LEU A 222 6.79 -5.28 -5.95
CA LEU A 222 7.22 -5.76 -7.27
C LEU A 222 6.57 -4.98 -8.43
N GLY A 223 5.80 -3.91 -8.13
CA GLY A 223 5.06 -3.15 -9.11
C GLY A 223 3.92 -3.94 -9.76
N ILE A 224 3.33 -4.89 -9.03
CA ILE A 224 2.23 -5.72 -9.47
C ILE A 224 0.96 -5.27 -8.75
N THR A 225 -0.01 -4.76 -9.50
CA THR A 225 -1.31 -4.37 -8.97
C THR A 225 -2.19 -5.59 -8.75
N ALA A 226 -2.60 -5.82 -7.51
CA ALA A 226 -3.45 -6.93 -7.13
C ALA A 226 -4.70 -6.44 -6.37
N ARG A 227 -5.82 -7.14 -6.57
CA ARG A 227 -7.08 -6.86 -5.88
C ARG A 227 -7.31 -7.86 -4.76
N LEU A 228 -7.55 -7.37 -3.55
CA LEU A 228 -7.99 -8.18 -2.42
C LEU A 228 -9.52 -8.24 -2.39
N ALA A 229 -10.07 -9.44 -2.42
CA ALA A 229 -11.51 -9.68 -2.34
C ALA A 229 -11.85 -10.72 -1.28
N ARG A 230 -12.87 -10.46 -0.47
CA ARG A 230 -13.42 -11.42 0.49
C ARG A 230 -14.46 -12.31 -0.20
N HIS A 231 -14.33 -13.61 -0.04
CA HIS A 231 -15.27 -14.63 -0.52
C HIS A 231 -15.91 -15.33 0.68
N ALA A 232 -17.16 -14.99 0.96
CA ALA A 232 -17.91 -15.59 2.05
C ALA A 232 -18.15 -17.09 1.80
N GLN A 233 -17.88 -17.93 2.80
CA GLN A 233 -18.08 -19.37 2.78
C GLN A 233 -19.30 -19.77 3.62
N VAL A 234 -20.49 -19.38 3.15
CA VAL A 234 -21.74 -19.65 3.89
C VAL A 234 -21.91 -21.15 4.13
N GLY A 235 -21.89 -21.56 5.41
CA GLY A 235 -22.08 -22.96 5.84
C GLY A 235 -20.91 -23.90 5.53
N LYS A 236 -19.77 -23.43 5.03
CA LYS A 236 -18.63 -24.25 4.61
C LYS A 236 -17.30 -23.93 5.30
N GLY A 237 -17.33 -23.20 6.39
CA GLY A 237 -16.12 -22.83 7.13
C GLY A 237 -15.87 -21.34 7.18
N ARG A 238 -14.59 -20.94 7.21
CA ARG A 238 -14.17 -19.52 7.30
C ARG A 238 -14.17 -18.87 5.93
N ASP A 239 -14.43 -17.57 5.91
CA ASP A 239 -14.27 -16.76 4.70
C ASP A 239 -12.87 -16.92 4.10
N GLN A 240 -12.79 -16.79 2.80
CA GLN A 240 -11.54 -16.79 2.03
C GLN A 240 -11.24 -15.40 1.52
N PHE A 241 -9.98 -15.03 1.56
CA PHE A 241 -9.46 -13.76 1.04
C PHE A 241 -8.59 -14.05 -0.18
N HIS A 242 -9.01 -13.57 -1.34
CA HIS A 242 -8.30 -13.79 -2.59
C HIS A 242 -7.55 -12.52 -3.01
N VAL A 243 -6.27 -12.67 -3.25
CA VAL A 243 -5.40 -11.62 -3.84
C VAL A 243 -5.24 -11.93 -5.32
N GLY A 244 -6.10 -11.33 -6.13
CA GLY A 244 -6.17 -11.58 -7.56
C GLY A 244 -5.29 -10.64 -8.37
N ILE A 245 -4.48 -11.20 -9.26
CA ILE A 245 -3.70 -10.46 -10.26
C ILE A 245 -4.45 -10.57 -11.58
N SER A 246 -4.75 -9.43 -12.19
CA SER A 246 -5.48 -9.40 -13.45
C SER A 246 -4.86 -8.38 -14.41
N GLY A 247 -5.17 -8.50 -15.70
CA GLY A 247 -4.55 -7.72 -16.75
C GLY A 247 -3.22 -8.32 -17.25
N ARG A 248 -3.00 -8.18 -18.54
CA ARG A 248 -1.85 -8.78 -19.23
C ARG A 248 -0.50 -8.38 -18.61
N GLU A 249 -0.32 -7.10 -18.36
CA GLU A 249 0.96 -6.56 -17.89
C GLU A 249 1.34 -7.06 -16.49
N ASP A 250 0.39 -7.02 -15.54
CA ASP A 250 0.63 -7.46 -14.17
C ASP A 250 0.83 -8.98 -14.09
N ILE A 251 0.07 -9.77 -14.89
CA ILE A 251 0.24 -11.22 -14.97
C ILE A 251 1.60 -11.57 -15.57
N ILE A 252 2.00 -10.94 -16.67
CA ILE A 252 3.31 -11.17 -17.28
C ILE A 252 4.42 -10.79 -16.31
N ARG A 253 4.31 -9.64 -15.63
CA ARG A 253 5.28 -9.20 -14.62
C ARG A 253 5.39 -10.19 -13.46
N PHE A 254 4.26 -10.69 -12.95
CA PHE A 254 4.24 -11.73 -11.93
C PHE A 254 4.95 -13.01 -12.40
N LEU A 255 4.61 -13.51 -13.59
CA LEU A 255 5.21 -14.73 -14.15
C LEU A 255 6.71 -14.58 -14.47
N ALA A 256 7.18 -13.36 -14.73
CA ALA A 256 8.58 -13.05 -14.96
C ALA A 256 9.38 -12.90 -13.64
N LEU A 257 8.90 -12.09 -12.70
CA LEU A 257 9.64 -11.77 -11.47
C LEU A 257 9.47 -12.86 -10.41
N VAL A 258 8.22 -13.23 -10.10
CA VAL A 258 7.90 -14.23 -9.08
C VAL A 258 8.06 -15.64 -9.66
N GLY A 259 7.44 -15.89 -10.80
CA GLY A 259 7.43 -17.22 -11.40
C GLY A 259 6.49 -18.18 -10.65
N VAL A 260 6.62 -19.47 -10.93
CA VAL A 260 5.80 -20.54 -10.32
C VAL A 260 6.63 -21.78 -10.07
N LEU A 261 6.22 -22.57 -9.08
CA LEU A 261 6.71 -23.92 -8.79
C LEU A 261 5.58 -24.93 -8.94
N GLY A 262 5.96 -26.20 -9.12
CA GLY A 262 5.02 -27.31 -9.31
C GLY A 262 4.67 -27.55 -10.78
N VAL A 263 4.58 -28.82 -11.15
CA VAL A 263 4.46 -29.30 -12.56
C VAL A 263 3.25 -28.66 -13.26
N ASN A 264 2.10 -28.67 -12.61
CA ASN A 264 0.85 -28.16 -13.19
C ASN A 264 0.91 -26.63 -13.43
N LYS A 265 1.43 -25.86 -12.46
CA LYS A 265 1.51 -24.40 -12.58
C LYS A 265 2.51 -23.97 -13.66
N ILE A 266 3.60 -24.73 -13.86
CA ILE A 266 4.56 -24.48 -14.94
C ILE A 266 3.91 -24.67 -16.32
N ALA A 267 3.08 -25.70 -16.50
CA ALA A 267 2.36 -25.92 -17.76
C ALA A 267 1.39 -24.75 -18.04
N HIS A 268 0.61 -24.31 -17.04
CA HIS A 268 -0.29 -23.17 -17.17
C HIS A 268 0.45 -21.84 -17.41
N LYS A 269 1.59 -21.62 -16.76
CA LYS A 269 2.45 -20.45 -17.03
C LYS A 269 2.79 -20.35 -18.52
N ARG A 270 3.22 -21.48 -19.13
CA ARG A 270 3.57 -21.52 -20.55
C ARG A 270 2.36 -21.15 -21.43
N ALA A 271 1.22 -21.77 -21.18
CA ALA A 271 -0.03 -21.48 -21.91
C ALA A 271 -0.50 -20.03 -21.78
N ILE A 272 -0.34 -19.41 -20.60
CA ILE A 272 -0.69 -17.99 -20.36
C ILE A 272 0.25 -17.06 -21.16
N LEU A 273 1.55 -17.32 -21.16
CA LEU A 273 2.51 -16.52 -21.92
C LEU A 273 2.26 -16.61 -23.42
N GLU A 274 1.97 -17.80 -23.94
CA GLU A 274 1.58 -18.02 -25.34
C GLU A 274 0.28 -17.26 -25.67
N TYR A 275 -0.75 -17.35 -24.84
CA TYR A 275 -2.00 -16.64 -25.01
C TYR A 275 -1.80 -15.12 -25.08
N PHE A 276 -0.94 -14.55 -24.24
CA PHE A 276 -0.70 -13.12 -24.24
C PHE A 276 0.26 -12.64 -25.33
N SER A 277 1.04 -13.53 -25.96
CA SER A 277 1.95 -13.14 -27.06
C SER A 277 1.20 -12.58 -28.28
N THR A 278 -0.03 -13.03 -28.51
CA THR A 278 -0.87 -12.67 -29.66
C THR A 278 -1.90 -11.58 -29.36
N ARG A 279 -1.95 -11.02 -28.14
CA ARG A 279 -3.01 -10.08 -27.72
C ARG A 279 -2.42 -8.75 -27.23
N SER A 280 -3.11 -7.66 -27.54
CA SER A 280 -2.79 -6.34 -27.03
C SER A 280 -3.23 -6.18 -25.56
N ALA A 281 -2.56 -5.29 -24.83
CA ALA A 281 -2.93 -4.95 -23.46
C ALA A 281 -4.26 -4.19 -23.42
N ASN A 282 -5.06 -4.43 -22.37
CA ASN A 282 -6.21 -3.59 -22.06
C ASN A 282 -5.73 -2.37 -21.26
N THR A 283 -5.82 -1.19 -21.86
CA THR A 283 -5.30 0.07 -21.29
C THR A 283 -6.24 0.76 -20.28
N ASN A 284 -7.40 0.14 -19.96
CA ASN A 284 -8.45 0.80 -19.16
C ASN A 284 -8.33 0.54 -17.64
N ARG A 285 -7.26 -0.06 -17.15
CA ARG A 285 -7.12 -0.42 -15.72
C ARG A 285 -6.35 0.59 -14.90
N ASP A 286 -5.19 1.01 -15.38
CA ASP A 286 -4.35 2.03 -14.74
C ASP A 286 -4.59 3.35 -15.49
N VAL A 287 -5.56 4.10 -15.00
CA VAL A 287 -6.02 5.32 -15.65
C VAL A 287 -5.83 6.52 -14.74
N ILE A 288 -5.62 7.67 -15.35
CA ILE A 288 -5.65 8.97 -14.71
C ILE A 288 -7.11 9.42 -14.66
N PRO A 289 -7.61 9.98 -13.55
CA PRO A 289 -9.00 10.43 -13.42
C PRO A 289 -9.40 11.46 -14.48
N ALA A 290 -10.70 11.47 -14.82
CA ALA A 290 -11.24 12.36 -15.84
C ALA A 290 -11.02 13.86 -15.53
N GLU A 291 -10.86 14.23 -14.27
CA GLU A 291 -10.54 15.58 -13.82
C GLU A 291 -9.25 16.12 -14.45
N ALA A 292 -8.33 15.24 -14.85
CA ALA A 292 -7.11 15.63 -15.56
C ALA A 292 -7.39 16.38 -16.89
N TRP A 293 -8.51 16.11 -17.53
CA TRP A 293 -8.91 16.88 -18.72
C TRP A 293 -9.09 18.34 -18.38
N ARG A 294 -9.84 18.63 -17.33
CA ARG A 294 -10.13 20.02 -16.89
C ARG A 294 -8.90 20.69 -16.29
N LEU A 295 -8.12 19.94 -15.48
CA LEU A 295 -7.02 20.51 -14.72
C LEU A 295 -5.75 20.73 -15.56
N HIS A 296 -5.47 19.84 -16.52
CA HIS A 296 -4.20 19.83 -17.23
C HIS A 296 -4.35 19.89 -18.76
N VAL A 297 -5.25 19.08 -19.37
CA VAL A 297 -5.30 18.95 -20.83
C VAL A 297 -5.90 20.20 -21.49
N ILE A 298 -7.09 20.63 -21.05
CA ILE A 298 -7.79 21.77 -21.64
C ILE A 298 -6.99 23.08 -21.49
N PRO A 299 -6.41 23.40 -20.32
CA PRO A 299 -5.54 24.56 -20.19
C PRO A 299 -4.31 24.50 -21.10
N ALA A 300 -3.66 23.35 -21.23
CA ALA A 300 -2.51 23.18 -22.12
C ALA A 300 -2.89 23.33 -23.61
N MET A 301 -4.02 22.76 -24.01
CA MET A 301 -4.57 22.97 -25.38
C MET A 301 -4.81 24.44 -25.66
N SER A 302 -5.43 25.17 -24.72
CA SER A 302 -5.71 26.62 -24.88
C SER A 302 -4.41 27.41 -25.00
N ALA A 303 -3.40 27.11 -24.17
CA ALA A 303 -2.11 27.78 -24.24
C ALA A 303 -1.35 27.51 -25.53
N ALA A 304 -1.50 26.31 -26.12
CA ALA A 304 -0.89 25.91 -27.38
C ALA A 304 -1.72 26.29 -28.63
N GLY A 305 -2.92 26.85 -28.46
CA GLY A 305 -3.81 27.18 -29.56
C GLY A 305 -4.38 25.96 -30.30
N ILE A 306 -4.43 24.80 -29.63
CA ILE A 306 -4.86 23.51 -30.22
C ILE A 306 -6.36 23.32 -30.00
N THR A 307 -7.08 23.07 -31.09
CA THR A 307 -8.53 22.76 -31.04
C THR A 307 -8.77 21.30 -30.62
N THR A 308 -9.99 20.99 -30.17
CA THR A 308 -10.39 19.61 -29.87
C THR A 308 -10.20 18.69 -31.09
N ARG A 309 -10.42 19.20 -32.31
CA ARG A 309 -10.23 18.44 -33.54
C ARG A 309 -8.76 18.13 -33.81
N ASP A 310 -7.88 19.12 -33.62
CA ASP A 310 -6.43 18.97 -33.80
C ASP A 310 -5.87 18.01 -32.77
N MET A 311 -6.33 18.09 -31.51
CA MET A 311 -5.98 17.16 -30.44
C MET A 311 -6.35 15.71 -30.80
N HIS A 312 -7.58 15.47 -31.29
CA HIS A 312 -7.99 14.12 -31.71
C HIS A 312 -7.11 13.60 -32.86
N ALA A 313 -6.81 14.44 -33.84
CA ALA A 313 -5.91 14.08 -34.94
C ALA A 313 -4.50 13.78 -34.43
N GLY A 314 -3.95 14.62 -33.52
CA GLY A 314 -2.62 14.45 -32.95
C GLY A 314 -2.43 13.15 -32.15
N ILE A 315 -3.45 12.71 -31.40
CA ILE A 315 -3.40 11.43 -30.69
C ILE A 315 -3.81 10.21 -31.54
N GLY A 316 -4.10 10.41 -32.82
CA GLY A 316 -4.48 9.33 -33.73
C GLY A 316 -5.87 8.74 -33.46
N SER A 317 -6.81 9.52 -32.92
CA SER A 317 -8.18 9.07 -32.63
C SER A 317 -9.22 9.71 -33.55
N ALA A 318 -10.30 8.97 -33.82
CA ALA A 318 -11.44 9.55 -34.53
C ALA A 318 -12.05 10.69 -33.69
N TYR A 319 -12.48 11.76 -34.38
CA TYR A 319 -13.11 12.87 -33.69
C TYR A 319 -14.46 12.47 -33.09
N SER A 320 -14.58 12.59 -31.77
CA SER A 320 -15.78 12.27 -30.99
C SER A 320 -16.31 13.48 -30.18
N GLY A 321 -15.85 14.69 -30.52
CA GLY A 321 -16.21 15.90 -29.78
C GLY A 321 -15.63 15.93 -28.36
N THR A 322 -16.31 16.68 -27.47
CA THR A 322 -15.88 16.85 -26.06
C THR A 322 -16.29 15.70 -25.14
N GLY A 323 -16.99 14.68 -25.66
CA GLY A 323 -17.40 13.51 -24.87
C GLY A 323 -16.23 12.74 -24.27
N ILE A 324 -15.05 12.82 -24.90
CA ILE A 324 -13.79 12.23 -24.39
C ILE A 324 -13.38 12.81 -23.03
N TYR A 325 -13.73 14.07 -22.73
CA TYR A 325 -13.35 14.74 -21.48
C TYR A 325 -14.07 14.19 -20.25
N LYS A 326 -15.12 13.39 -20.44
CA LYS A 326 -15.83 12.69 -19.35
C LYS A 326 -15.26 11.32 -19.05
N GLN A 327 -14.28 10.86 -19.82
CA GLN A 327 -13.68 9.54 -19.66
C GLN A 327 -12.34 9.65 -18.93
N ASN A 328 -12.03 8.64 -18.12
CA ASN A 328 -10.70 8.52 -17.56
C ASN A 328 -9.65 8.45 -18.68
N LEU A 329 -8.48 8.98 -18.39
CA LEU A 329 -7.39 9.12 -19.34
C LEU A 329 -6.39 7.97 -19.16
N GLY A 330 -6.33 7.06 -20.13
CA GLY A 330 -5.30 6.01 -20.11
C GLY A 330 -3.89 6.61 -20.23
N ARG A 331 -2.91 6.05 -19.53
CA ARG A 331 -1.53 6.59 -19.43
C ARG A 331 -0.87 6.77 -20.79
N GLU A 332 -0.97 5.80 -21.68
CA GLU A 332 -0.41 5.92 -23.04
C GLU A 332 -1.08 7.05 -23.84
N ARG A 333 -2.38 7.27 -23.62
CA ARG A 333 -3.08 8.42 -24.21
C ARG A 333 -2.61 9.73 -23.58
N ALA A 334 -2.38 9.76 -22.26
CA ALA A 334 -1.83 10.92 -21.56
C ALA A 334 -0.44 11.28 -22.10
N ARG A 335 0.42 10.28 -22.31
CA ARG A 335 1.75 10.46 -22.90
C ARG A 335 1.66 11.08 -24.32
N ARG A 336 0.81 10.53 -25.19
CA ARG A 336 0.59 11.11 -26.54
C ARG A 336 0.01 12.52 -26.48
N LEU A 337 -0.91 12.78 -25.54
CA LEU A 337 -1.45 14.12 -25.32
C LEU A 337 -0.35 15.09 -24.87
N SER A 338 0.54 14.70 -23.96
CA SER A 338 1.62 15.58 -23.51
C SER A 338 2.52 16.04 -24.65
N GLU A 339 2.78 15.17 -25.63
CA GLU A 339 3.52 15.49 -26.84
C GLU A 339 2.76 16.47 -27.74
N VAL A 340 1.45 16.28 -27.93
CA VAL A 340 0.59 17.11 -28.78
C VAL A 340 0.39 18.51 -28.21
N VAL A 341 0.18 18.63 -26.89
CA VAL A 341 -0.10 19.91 -26.22
C VAL A 341 1.14 20.51 -25.54
N HIS A 342 2.32 19.89 -25.69
CA HIS A 342 3.59 20.32 -25.13
C HIS A 342 3.56 20.56 -23.60
N SER A 343 2.92 19.63 -22.85
CA SER A 343 2.74 19.75 -21.40
C SER A 343 3.61 18.76 -20.62
N GLY A 344 4.63 19.27 -19.93
CA GLY A 344 5.47 18.47 -19.03
C GLY A 344 4.69 17.90 -17.82
N GLU A 345 3.63 18.57 -17.36
CA GLU A 345 2.78 18.06 -16.27
C GLU A 345 2.02 16.79 -16.70
N LEU A 346 1.49 16.77 -17.93
CA LEU A 346 0.83 15.57 -18.48
C LEU A 346 1.82 14.42 -18.70
N GLU A 347 3.04 14.73 -19.11
CA GLU A 347 4.10 13.74 -19.24
C GLU A 347 4.40 13.11 -17.86
N LEU A 348 4.63 13.92 -16.84
CA LEU A 348 4.85 13.46 -15.46
C LEU A 348 3.66 12.63 -14.93
N LEU A 349 2.43 13.02 -15.18
CA LEU A 349 1.24 12.25 -14.81
C LEU A 349 1.21 10.89 -15.52
N SER A 350 1.61 10.83 -16.79
CA SER A 350 1.59 9.60 -17.58
C SER A 350 2.56 8.53 -17.05
N ILE A 351 3.70 8.95 -16.52
CA ILE A 351 4.77 8.07 -15.98
C ILE A 351 4.78 8.00 -14.45
N SER A 352 3.88 8.72 -13.76
CA SER A 352 3.87 8.81 -12.31
C SER A 352 3.76 7.44 -11.63
N ASP A 353 4.34 7.34 -10.45
CA ASP A 353 4.28 6.16 -9.56
C ASP A 353 3.01 6.13 -8.68
N VAL A 354 1.99 6.92 -9.07
CA VAL A 354 0.67 6.98 -8.43
C VAL A 354 -0.36 6.17 -9.22
N TYR A 355 -1.08 5.30 -8.54
CA TYR A 355 -2.28 4.62 -9.03
C TYR A 355 -3.52 5.31 -8.44
N TRP A 356 -4.51 5.62 -9.28
CA TRP A 356 -5.75 6.29 -8.86
C TRP A 356 -6.86 5.25 -8.67
N ASP A 357 -7.17 4.93 -7.41
CA ASP A 357 -8.21 3.95 -7.09
C ASP A 357 -9.45 4.61 -6.51
N GLU A 358 -10.60 4.02 -6.81
CA GLU A 358 -11.90 4.52 -6.42
C GLU A 358 -12.26 4.08 -5.00
N ILE A 359 -12.82 4.96 -4.22
CA ILE A 359 -13.33 4.64 -2.88
C ILE A 359 -14.58 3.77 -3.00
N PHE A 360 -14.46 2.54 -2.49
CA PHE A 360 -15.54 1.56 -2.47
C PHE A 360 -16.42 1.69 -1.22
N ALA A 361 -15.80 1.97 -0.07
CA ALA A 361 -16.53 2.08 1.20
C ALA A 361 -15.81 3.01 2.18
N ILE A 362 -16.61 3.76 2.94
CA ILE A 362 -16.20 4.48 4.15
C ILE A 362 -17.16 4.07 5.26
N SER A 363 -16.67 3.52 6.36
CA SER A 363 -17.49 3.04 7.46
C SER A 363 -16.88 3.41 8.81
N PRO A 364 -17.70 3.74 9.85
CA PRO A 364 -17.20 3.92 11.20
C PRO A 364 -16.45 2.66 11.68
N ALA A 365 -15.32 2.84 12.35
CA ALA A 365 -14.50 1.74 12.87
C ALA A 365 -14.26 1.82 14.38
N GLY A 366 -15.04 2.65 15.09
CA GLY A 366 -14.95 2.82 16.54
C GLY A 366 -13.98 3.90 16.97
N GLU A 367 -13.49 3.80 18.20
CA GLU A 367 -12.45 4.67 18.76
C GLU A 367 -11.15 3.90 18.94
N GLU A 368 -10.09 4.38 18.34
CA GLU A 368 -8.76 3.79 18.42
C GLU A 368 -7.72 4.83 18.86
N GLU A 369 -6.59 4.36 19.39
CA GLU A 369 -5.43 5.20 19.58
C GLU A 369 -4.85 5.56 18.21
N VAL A 370 -4.71 6.84 17.95
CA VAL A 370 -4.27 7.37 16.67
C VAL A 370 -2.83 7.86 16.79
N TYR A 371 -2.03 7.50 15.81
CA TYR A 371 -0.62 7.88 15.73
C TYR A 371 -0.41 8.84 14.57
N ASP A 372 0.53 9.76 14.75
CA ASP A 372 1.06 10.60 13.68
C ASP A 372 2.55 10.35 13.50
N LEU A 373 3.03 10.56 12.27
CA LEU A 373 4.41 10.30 11.88
C LEU A 373 5.06 11.60 11.40
N THR A 374 6.29 11.84 11.79
CA THR A 374 7.13 12.87 11.18
C THR A 374 8.09 12.19 10.20
N VAL A 375 8.00 12.57 8.94
CA VAL A 375 8.88 12.07 7.87
C VAL A 375 9.81 13.20 7.45
N GLU A 376 11.11 12.91 7.36
CA GLU A 376 12.13 13.87 6.99
C GLU A 376 11.87 14.46 5.59
N ASP A 377 11.82 15.80 5.50
CA ASP A 377 11.61 16.60 4.27
C ASP A 377 10.28 16.34 3.53
N LEU A 378 9.41 15.47 4.02
CA LEU A 378 8.17 15.12 3.33
C LEU A 378 6.95 15.26 4.27
N HIS A 379 5.85 15.76 3.68
CA HIS A 379 4.57 15.92 4.38
C HIS A 379 3.55 14.83 3.97
N ASN A 380 4.04 13.69 3.51
CA ASN A 380 3.21 12.55 3.14
C ASN A 380 3.94 11.24 3.40
N PHE A 381 3.18 10.17 3.52
CA PHE A 381 3.68 8.82 3.72
C PHE A 381 2.70 7.79 3.14
N VAL A 382 3.13 6.54 3.09
CA VAL A 382 2.27 5.42 2.68
C VAL A 382 1.92 4.59 3.91
N ALA A 383 0.63 4.45 4.17
CA ALA A 383 0.10 3.56 5.22
C ALA A 383 -1.04 2.69 4.65
N GLY A 384 -1.03 1.39 4.93
CA GLY A 384 -2.02 0.46 4.36
C GLY A 384 -2.07 0.48 2.82
N ASN A 385 -0.92 0.75 2.18
CA ASN A 385 -0.78 0.97 0.74
C ASN A 385 -1.60 2.15 0.19
N VAL A 386 -1.92 3.14 1.01
CA VAL A 386 -2.60 4.39 0.64
C VAL A 386 -1.67 5.57 0.91
N ILE A 387 -1.66 6.56 0.02
CA ILE A 387 -0.88 7.79 0.22
C ILE A 387 -1.69 8.72 1.12
N ALA A 388 -1.12 9.04 2.27
CA ALA A 388 -1.72 9.86 3.31
C ALA A 388 -0.85 11.09 3.61
N HIS A 389 -1.49 12.17 4.03
CA HIS A 389 -0.81 13.42 4.37
C HIS A 389 -0.34 13.39 5.82
N ASN A 390 0.86 13.89 6.04
CA ASN A 390 1.34 14.18 7.38
C ASN A 390 0.95 15.62 7.76
N SER A 391 0.35 15.84 8.92
CA SER A 391 -0.15 17.17 9.32
C SER A 391 1.00 18.02 9.88
N ILE A 392 1.42 19.05 9.15
CA ILE A 392 2.46 20.02 9.59
C ILE A 392 2.10 20.65 10.94
N GLU A 393 0.82 20.91 11.18
CA GLU A 393 0.31 21.47 12.42
C GLU A 393 0.57 20.56 13.64
N GLN A 394 0.70 19.26 13.42
CA GLN A 394 0.95 18.30 14.50
C GLN A 394 2.44 18.15 14.82
N ASP A 395 3.34 18.48 13.90
CA ASP A 395 4.79 18.35 14.08
C ASP A 395 5.43 19.54 14.81
N SER A 396 4.81 20.72 14.76
CA SER A 396 5.34 21.89 15.47
C SER A 396 5.07 21.80 16.97
N ASP A 397 6.05 22.19 17.77
CA ASP A 397 5.89 22.33 19.24
C ASP A 397 4.98 23.49 19.58
N VAL A 398 4.96 24.51 18.74
CA VAL A 398 4.15 25.72 18.88
C VAL A 398 3.58 26.12 17.53
N VAL A 399 2.27 26.29 17.44
CA VAL A 399 1.57 26.87 16.28
C VAL A 399 0.97 28.20 16.71
N MET A 400 1.38 29.26 16.03
CA MET A 400 0.90 30.59 16.28
C MET A 400 0.33 31.21 15.00
N PHE A 401 -0.88 31.74 15.08
CA PHE A 401 -1.48 32.55 14.03
C PHE A 401 -1.39 34.03 14.41
N LEU A 402 -0.99 34.83 13.44
CA LEU A 402 -1.01 36.28 13.58
C LEU A 402 -2.17 36.84 12.76
N PHE A 403 -3.17 37.36 13.45
CA PHE A 403 -4.36 37.92 12.82
C PHE A 403 -4.39 39.43 13.02
N ARG A 404 -4.71 40.19 11.97
CA ARG A 404 -4.85 41.64 11.99
C ARG A 404 -6.22 42.03 11.46
N PRO A 405 -7.20 42.36 12.34
CA PRO A 405 -8.55 42.74 11.93
C PRO A 405 -8.59 43.90 10.92
N GLU A 406 -7.76 44.92 11.14
CA GLU A 406 -7.64 46.11 10.25
C GLU A 406 -7.24 45.77 8.80
N TYR A 407 -6.61 44.61 8.54
CA TYR A 407 -6.21 44.18 7.21
C TYR A 407 -7.42 43.77 6.36
N TYR A 408 -8.45 43.25 7.01
CA TYR A 408 -9.68 42.76 6.34
C TYR A 408 -10.79 43.81 6.38
N LYS A 409 -10.85 44.60 7.47
CA LYS A 409 -11.79 45.72 7.66
C LYS A 409 -11.05 46.87 8.28
N SER A 410 -10.80 47.95 7.53
CA SER A 410 -9.94 49.05 7.89
C SER A 410 -10.31 49.76 9.20
N ASP A 411 -11.57 49.69 9.62
CA ASP A 411 -12.10 50.34 10.81
C ASP A 411 -12.22 49.44 12.04
N GLU A 412 -11.87 48.16 11.87
CA GLU A 412 -11.96 47.19 12.97
C GLU A 412 -10.62 47.07 13.70
N ARG A 413 -10.56 47.58 14.92
CA ARG A 413 -9.40 47.55 15.85
C ARG A 413 -8.07 48.01 15.22
N PRO A 414 -7.96 49.25 14.74
CA PRO A 414 -6.77 49.73 14.04
C PRO A 414 -5.52 49.66 14.93
N GLY A 415 -4.42 49.17 14.38
CA GLY A 415 -3.14 49.02 15.07
C GLY A 415 -3.09 47.86 16.08
N ILE A 416 -4.08 47.01 16.14
CA ILE A 416 -4.10 45.79 16.97
C ILE A 416 -3.83 44.56 16.08
N ALA A 417 -2.99 43.66 16.59
CA ALA A 417 -2.78 42.35 16.06
C ALA A 417 -3.03 41.31 17.15
N GLU A 418 -3.66 40.20 16.79
CA GLU A 418 -3.93 39.08 17.69
C GLU A 418 -2.94 37.95 17.37
N LEU A 419 -2.10 37.59 18.35
CA LEU A 419 -1.25 36.40 18.29
C LEU A 419 -1.97 35.27 18.97
N ILE A 420 -2.54 34.36 18.16
CA ILE A 420 -3.28 33.19 18.61
C ILE A 420 -2.33 32.02 18.73
N VAL A 421 -2.00 31.60 19.93
CA VAL A 421 -1.25 30.36 20.20
C VAL A 421 -2.25 29.21 20.13
N ALA A 422 -2.37 28.62 18.95
CA ALA A 422 -3.34 27.56 18.67
C ALA A 422 -2.88 26.19 19.18
N LYS A 423 -1.55 26.01 19.28
CA LYS A 423 -0.91 24.81 19.81
C LYS A 423 0.35 25.18 20.58
N HIS A 424 0.53 24.54 21.73
CA HIS A 424 1.75 24.62 22.51
C HIS A 424 1.94 23.30 23.28
N ARG A 425 2.92 22.46 22.86
CA ARG A 425 3.10 21.11 23.44
C ARG A 425 3.40 21.12 24.94
N ASN A 426 4.17 22.10 25.39
CA ASN A 426 4.66 22.19 26.77
C ASN A 426 4.13 23.43 27.51
N GLY A 427 3.08 24.09 27.00
CA GLY A 427 2.55 25.31 27.58
C GLY A 427 1.09 25.57 27.23
N PRO A 428 0.50 26.62 27.77
CA PRO A 428 -0.91 26.97 27.55
C PRO A 428 -1.13 27.48 26.12
N THR A 429 -2.30 27.20 25.57
CA THR A 429 -2.84 27.87 24.38
C THR A 429 -3.61 29.13 24.80
N GLY A 430 -3.76 30.07 23.89
CA GLY A 430 -4.46 31.33 24.18
C GLY A 430 -4.26 32.39 23.12
N MET A 431 -4.79 33.57 23.37
CA MET A 431 -4.65 34.75 22.51
C MET A 431 -3.96 35.89 23.25
N ILE A 432 -3.01 36.52 22.58
CA ILE A 432 -2.25 37.66 23.08
C ILE A 432 -2.49 38.83 22.11
N GLU A 433 -2.95 39.97 22.63
CA GLU A 433 -3.10 41.17 21.85
C GLU A 433 -1.77 41.95 21.80
N LEU A 434 -1.37 42.33 20.60
CA LEU A 434 -0.17 43.09 20.33
C LEU A 434 -0.51 44.41 19.64
N LYS A 435 0.26 45.45 19.89
CA LYS A 435 0.19 46.71 19.16
C LYS A 435 1.05 46.61 17.90
N PHE A 436 0.45 46.76 16.72
CA PHE A 436 1.18 46.80 15.45
C PHE A 436 1.40 48.23 14.98
N ARG A 437 2.64 48.59 14.68
CA ARG A 437 2.99 49.88 14.07
C ARG A 437 3.38 49.69 12.62
N ARG A 438 2.56 50.24 11.72
CA ARG A 438 2.75 50.15 10.25
C ARG A 438 4.05 50.78 9.79
N ASP A 439 4.41 51.97 10.37
CA ASP A 439 5.57 52.78 9.98
C ASP A 439 6.90 52.02 10.17
N HIS A 440 6.95 51.07 11.09
CA HIS A 440 8.13 50.29 11.42
C HIS A 440 7.98 48.80 11.16
N THR A 441 6.82 48.36 10.74
CA THR A 441 6.48 46.92 10.56
C THR A 441 6.84 46.09 11.81
N ARG A 442 6.51 46.60 12.99
CA ARG A 442 6.89 45.99 14.29
C ARG A 442 5.70 45.81 15.20
N PHE A 443 5.80 44.76 16.02
CA PHE A 443 4.85 44.43 17.08
C PHE A 443 5.44 44.85 18.42
N TYR A 444 4.58 45.38 19.31
CA TYR A 444 4.91 45.81 20.65
C TYR A 444 3.89 45.21 21.62
N ASN A 445 4.25 45.04 22.89
CA ASN A 445 3.30 44.67 23.93
C ASN A 445 2.22 45.72 24.07
N LEU A 446 0.98 45.30 24.25
CA LEU A 446 -0.08 46.23 24.70
C LEU A 446 0.19 46.54 26.17
N GLU A 447 0.68 47.75 26.48
CA GLU A 447 0.83 48.22 27.85
C GLU A 447 -0.57 48.44 28.45
N THR A 448 -0.99 47.54 29.29
CA THR A 448 -2.07 47.79 30.25
C THR A 448 -1.44 48.53 31.43
N ARG A 449 -1.54 49.88 31.47
CA ARG A 449 -1.20 50.67 32.66
C ARG A 449 -2.00 50.12 33.84
N ARG A 450 -1.34 49.52 34.81
CA ARG A 450 -1.88 49.42 36.16
C ARG A 450 -1.96 50.83 36.74
N PRO A 451 -3.10 51.28 37.29
CA PRO A 451 -3.10 52.49 38.08
C PRO A 451 -2.20 52.28 39.30
N GLU A 452 -1.28 53.21 39.54
CA GLU A 452 -0.53 53.23 40.78
C GLU A 452 -1.47 53.33 41.96
N PRO A 453 -1.27 52.56 43.06
CA PRO A 453 -2.04 52.74 44.28
C PRO A 453 -1.69 54.12 44.83
N GLY A 454 -2.68 54.99 44.94
CA GLY A 454 -2.56 56.32 45.51
C GLY A 454 -1.99 56.27 46.91
N THR A 455 -0.97 57.09 47.15
CA THR A 455 -0.49 57.46 48.47
C THR A 455 -1.55 58.36 49.16
N GLU A 456 -2.14 57.87 50.23
CA GLU A 456 -2.60 58.63 51.39
C GLU A 456 -1.83 58.18 52.63
#